data_9caa0b181d7cce94cd614c76e7564142
#
_entry.id   9caa0b181d7cce94cd614c76e7564142
#
_cell.length_a   1.000
_cell.length_b   1.000
_cell.length_c   1.000
_cell.angle_alpha   90.00
_cell.angle_beta   90.00
_cell.angle_gamma   90.00
#
_symmetry.space_group_name_H-M   'P 1'
#
loop_
_entity.id
_entity.type
_entity.pdbx_description
1 polymer ?
#
loop_
_entity_poly.entity_id
_entity_poly.type
_entity_poly.pdbx_seq_one_letter_code
_entity_poly.pdbx_strand_id
1 'polypeptide(L)'
;MKEPQFIKTTIENPKNRKLLKDFLMLVVASVVFHFLYWNTDMNSWLFGPFTDRVFDFFTLIAYTGGKMLMNTFSSLDFVCENSSFYFIQPNEQGQLQCYATMQIIHDCSAIKQIMQFLLLMVLCSGKWWKKAIYFVGGSLVIVLFNILRIYLLTDLFGHNPLQFQYYHDWVARPIMYVVIFALWAVWIQFFAYSKPKDDCPQDKRSLPSSDLPMAD
;
A
#
# COMPACT_ATOMS: atom_id res chain seq x y z
N MET A 1 8.00 39.26 -10.91
CA MET A 1 8.12 38.09 -10.00
C MET A 1 9.15 37.16 -10.62
N LYS A 2 10.34 37.03 -9.99
CA LYS A 2 11.39 36.08 -10.47
C LYS A 2 10.93 34.66 -10.11
N GLU A 3 10.67 33.84 -11.12
CA GLU A 3 10.49 32.38 -10.89
C GLU A 3 11.71 31.84 -10.15
N PRO A 4 11.52 30.99 -9.12
CA PRO A 4 12.64 30.45 -8.36
C PRO A 4 13.48 29.58 -9.29
N GLN A 5 14.71 30.01 -9.57
CA GLN A 5 15.70 29.29 -10.43
C GLN A 5 15.91 27.83 -9.99
N PHE A 6 15.63 27.53 -8.71
CA PHE A 6 15.71 26.18 -8.15
C PHE A 6 14.75 25.18 -8.82
N ILE A 7 13.56 25.61 -9.23
CA ILE A 7 12.57 24.74 -9.90
C ILE A 7 13.06 24.41 -11.32
N LYS A 8 13.65 25.38 -12.04
CA LYS A 8 14.15 25.18 -13.41
C LYS A 8 15.31 24.17 -13.47
N THR A 9 16.30 24.30 -12.59
CA THR A 9 17.45 23.39 -12.54
C THR A 9 17.06 21.97 -12.10
N THR A 10 16.01 21.81 -11.28
CA THR A 10 15.51 20.49 -10.85
C THR A 10 14.77 19.77 -11.97
N ILE A 11 14.05 20.50 -12.82
CA ILE A 11 13.27 19.93 -13.96
C ILE A 11 14.17 19.61 -15.18
N GLU A 12 15.28 20.32 -15.35
CA GLU A 12 16.21 20.12 -16.47
C GLU A 12 17.00 18.82 -16.37
N ASN A 13 17.13 18.21 -15.20
CA ASN A 13 17.81 16.93 -15.04
C ASN A 13 16.89 15.78 -15.57
N PRO A 14 17.32 15.02 -16.60
CA PRO A 14 16.49 13.98 -17.22
C PRO A 14 16.04 12.90 -16.23
N LYS A 15 16.82 12.65 -15.17
CA LYS A 15 16.47 11.71 -14.10
C LYS A 15 15.31 12.23 -13.25
N ASN A 16 15.33 13.51 -12.91
CA ASN A 16 14.27 14.16 -12.12
C ASN A 16 12.98 14.29 -12.93
N ARG A 17 13.08 14.56 -14.23
CA ARG A 17 11.93 14.63 -15.14
C ARG A 17 11.22 13.28 -15.26
N LYS A 18 11.97 12.18 -15.30
CA LYS A 18 11.40 10.83 -15.32
C LYS A 18 10.72 10.51 -13.99
N LEU A 19 11.37 10.82 -12.87
CA LEU A 19 10.81 10.63 -11.53
C LEU A 19 9.51 11.43 -11.34
N LEU A 20 9.49 12.68 -11.79
CA LEU A 20 8.30 13.53 -11.74
C LEU A 20 7.14 12.97 -12.57
N LYS A 21 7.46 12.43 -13.77
CA LYS A 21 6.47 11.78 -14.63
C LYS A 21 5.88 10.54 -13.94
N ASP A 22 6.72 9.70 -13.34
CA ASP A 22 6.29 8.48 -12.64
C ASP A 22 5.46 8.83 -11.40
N PHE A 23 5.82 9.89 -10.67
CA PHE A 23 5.03 10.42 -9.55
C PHE A 23 3.67 10.97 -10.01
N LEU A 24 3.65 11.75 -11.08
CA LEU A 24 2.39 12.28 -11.62
C LEU A 24 1.47 11.13 -12.09
N MET A 25 2.04 10.12 -12.73
CA MET A 25 1.32 8.91 -13.13
C MET A 25 0.72 8.19 -11.91
N LEU A 26 1.46 8.07 -10.80
CA LEU A 26 0.96 7.50 -9.55
C LEU A 26 -0.24 8.27 -9.01
N VAL A 27 -0.14 9.60 -8.95
CA VAL A 27 -1.21 10.46 -8.42
C VAL A 27 -2.46 10.32 -9.30
N VAL A 28 -2.31 10.46 -10.63
CA VAL A 28 -3.42 10.33 -11.58
C VAL A 28 -4.05 8.93 -11.49
N ALA A 29 -3.23 7.87 -11.49
CA ALA A 29 -3.73 6.50 -11.39
C ALA A 29 -4.48 6.26 -10.07
N SER A 30 -4.00 6.81 -8.95
CA SER A 30 -4.67 6.69 -7.65
C SER A 30 -6.02 7.42 -7.61
N VAL A 31 -6.10 8.62 -8.19
CA VAL A 31 -7.36 9.39 -8.28
C VAL A 31 -8.35 8.68 -9.19
N VAL A 32 -7.92 8.25 -10.37
CA VAL A 32 -8.77 7.51 -11.33
C VAL A 32 -9.26 6.21 -10.70
N PHE A 33 -8.37 5.45 -10.05
CA PHE A 33 -8.75 4.22 -9.34
C PHE A 33 -9.77 4.49 -8.25
N HIS A 34 -9.58 5.53 -7.43
CA HIS A 34 -10.52 5.89 -6.38
C HIS A 34 -11.90 6.21 -6.95
N PHE A 35 -11.95 6.99 -8.04
CA PHE A 35 -13.21 7.34 -8.72
C PHE A 35 -13.88 6.10 -9.30
N LEU A 36 -13.15 5.25 -10.02
CA LEU A 36 -13.68 4.01 -10.60
C LEU A 36 -14.18 3.05 -9.53
N TYR A 37 -13.44 2.87 -8.45
CA TYR A 37 -13.78 1.94 -7.36
C TYR A 37 -15.15 2.29 -6.73
N TRP A 38 -15.44 3.59 -6.55
CA TRP A 38 -16.68 4.03 -5.92
C TRP A 38 -17.85 4.20 -6.89
N ASN A 39 -17.60 4.36 -8.18
CA ASN A 39 -18.66 4.58 -9.17
C ASN A 39 -18.94 3.35 -10.05
N THR A 40 -18.19 2.28 -9.89
CA THR A 40 -18.41 1.03 -10.64
C THR A 40 -18.38 -0.16 -9.70
N ASP A 41 -19.11 -1.24 -10.08
CA ASP A 41 -19.07 -2.52 -9.37
C ASP A 41 -17.77 -3.30 -9.69
N MET A 42 -16.62 -2.63 -9.60
CA MET A 42 -15.33 -3.20 -10.01
C MET A 42 -14.99 -4.49 -9.26
N ASN A 43 -15.42 -4.61 -8.00
CA ASN A 43 -15.20 -5.80 -7.19
C ASN A 43 -15.91 -7.02 -7.78
N SER A 44 -17.19 -6.87 -8.16
CA SER A 44 -17.97 -7.96 -8.77
C SER A 44 -17.46 -8.30 -10.16
N TRP A 45 -16.98 -7.31 -10.92
CA TRP A 45 -16.39 -7.54 -12.23
C TRP A 45 -15.04 -8.30 -12.13
N LEU A 46 -14.21 -8.01 -11.11
CA LEU A 46 -12.89 -8.62 -10.97
C LEU A 46 -12.94 -10.01 -10.34
N PHE A 47 -13.73 -10.19 -9.30
CA PHE A 47 -13.82 -11.42 -8.53
C PHE A 47 -15.05 -12.28 -8.88
N GLY A 48 -16.02 -11.71 -9.63
CA GLY A 48 -17.24 -12.40 -10.04
C GLY A 48 -17.99 -13.03 -8.85
N PRO A 49 -18.40 -14.30 -8.95
CA PRO A 49 -19.12 -14.98 -7.87
C PRO A 49 -18.30 -15.26 -6.61
N PHE A 50 -16.98 -15.01 -6.64
CA PHE A 50 -16.09 -15.19 -5.49
C PHE A 50 -15.86 -13.90 -4.69
N THR A 51 -16.48 -12.80 -5.09
CA THR A 51 -16.30 -11.48 -4.44
C THR A 51 -16.49 -11.59 -2.92
N ASP A 52 -17.63 -12.08 -2.47
CA ASP A 52 -17.93 -12.15 -1.03
C ASP A 52 -16.94 -13.03 -0.28
N ARG A 53 -16.55 -14.17 -0.83
CA ARG A 53 -15.57 -15.07 -0.19
C ARG A 53 -14.20 -14.43 -0.03
N VAL A 54 -13.76 -13.67 -1.02
CA VAL A 54 -12.48 -12.96 -0.97
C VAL A 54 -12.54 -11.85 0.09
N PHE A 55 -13.61 -11.08 0.10
CA PHE A 55 -13.80 -10.03 1.12
C PHE A 55 -13.94 -10.61 2.52
N ASP A 56 -14.72 -11.68 2.72
CA ASP A 56 -14.87 -12.38 3.99
C ASP A 56 -13.54 -12.88 4.52
N PHE A 57 -12.71 -13.49 3.66
CA PHE A 57 -11.39 -13.98 4.03
C PHE A 57 -10.48 -12.86 4.54
N PHE A 58 -10.38 -11.74 3.82
CA PHE A 58 -9.55 -10.61 4.24
C PHE A 58 -10.14 -9.87 5.45
N THR A 59 -11.45 -9.79 5.56
CA THR A 59 -12.14 -9.24 6.73
C THR A 59 -11.87 -10.10 7.97
N LEU A 60 -11.90 -11.43 7.82
CA LEU A 60 -11.57 -12.36 8.91
C LEU A 60 -10.11 -12.22 9.36
N ILE A 61 -9.16 -12.07 8.43
CA ILE A 61 -7.74 -11.80 8.76
C ILE A 61 -7.63 -10.49 9.56
N ALA A 62 -8.28 -9.43 9.08
CA ALA A 62 -8.25 -8.12 9.69
C ALA A 62 -8.86 -8.13 11.11
N TYR A 63 -10.01 -8.79 11.27
CA TYR A 63 -10.68 -8.97 12.55
C TYR A 63 -9.85 -9.80 13.53
N THR A 64 -9.35 -10.97 13.09
CA THR A 64 -8.56 -11.87 13.94
C THR A 64 -7.25 -11.21 14.38
N GLY A 65 -6.56 -10.53 13.46
CA GLY A 65 -5.36 -9.77 13.78
C GLY A 65 -5.63 -8.60 14.73
N GLY A 66 -6.70 -7.83 14.48
CA GLY A 66 -7.14 -6.75 15.36
C GLY A 66 -7.50 -7.25 16.76
N LYS A 67 -8.25 -8.36 16.85
CA LYS A 67 -8.59 -9.02 18.13
C LYS A 67 -7.34 -9.48 18.90
N MET A 68 -6.36 -10.06 18.21
CA MET A 68 -5.09 -10.48 18.82
C MET A 68 -4.34 -9.28 19.44
N LEU A 69 -4.25 -8.17 18.69
CA LEU A 69 -3.60 -6.95 19.18
C LEU A 69 -4.40 -6.31 20.35
N MET A 70 -5.73 -6.28 20.26
CA MET A 70 -6.58 -5.78 21.34
C MET A 70 -6.38 -6.59 22.63
N ASN A 71 -6.37 -7.90 22.56
CA ASN A 71 -6.13 -8.77 23.72
C ASN A 71 -4.73 -8.60 24.33
N THR A 72 -3.75 -8.15 23.52
CA THR A 72 -2.36 -8.03 23.98
C THR A 72 -2.04 -6.65 24.53
N PHE A 73 -2.59 -5.60 23.94
CA PHE A 73 -2.16 -4.23 24.19
C PHE A 73 -3.26 -3.30 24.73
N SER A 74 -4.54 -3.65 24.56
CA SER A 74 -5.62 -2.80 25.08
C SER A 74 -5.90 -3.09 26.55
N SER A 75 -6.25 -2.05 27.30
CA SER A 75 -6.71 -2.13 28.70
C SER A 75 -8.23 -2.15 28.82
N LEU A 76 -8.96 -2.18 27.72
CA LEU A 76 -10.42 -2.15 27.68
C LEU A 76 -11.02 -3.53 27.88
N ASP A 77 -12.13 -3.61 28.59
CA ASP A 77 -12.95 -4.81 28.68
C ASP A 77 -13.88 -4.90 27.47
N PHE A 78 -13.76 -5.97 26.71
CA PHE A 78 -14.58 -6.20 25.53
C PHE A 78 -14.90 -7.68 25.31
N VAL A 79 -16.01 -7.92 24.63
CA VAL A 79 -16.42 -9.24 24.13
C VAL A 79 -16.43 -9.22 22.60
N CYS A 80 -16.03 -10.31 21.99
CA CYS A 80 -15.95 -10.45 20.54
C CYS A 80 -16.94 -11.49 20.05
N GLU A 81 -17.85 -11.09 19.15
CA GLU A 81 -18.80 -11.98 18.50
C GLU A 81 -19.09 -11.50 17.07
N ASN A 82 -19.23 -12.43 16.11
CA ASN A 82 -19.65 -12.14 14.73
C ASN A 82 -18.91 -10.97 14.06
N SER A 83 -17.57 -10.97 14.11
CA SER A 83 -16.71 -9.89 13.58
C SER A 83 -16.97 -8.52 14.22
N SER A 84 -17.54 -8.49 15.43
CA SER A 84 -17.84 -7.27 16.18
C SER A 84 -17.12 -7.26 17.52
N PHE A 85 -16.77 -6.07 17.99
CA PHE A 85 -16.23 -5.78 19.30
C PHE A 85 -17.33 -5.08 20.11
N TYR A 86 -17.70 -5.67 21.25
CA TYR A 86 -18.66 -5.13 22.21
C TYR A 86 -17.88 -4.65 23.42
N PHE A 87 -17.83 -3.36 23.64
CA PHE A 87 -17.16 -2.75 24.78
C PHE A 87 -18.09 -2.74 25.97
N ILE A 88 -17.64 -3.29 27.09
CA ILE A 88 -18.42 -3.47 28.31
C ILE A 88 -17.86 -2.62 29.44
N GLN A 89 -18.76 -2.07 30.23
CA GLN A 89 -18.43 -1.29 31.43
C GLN A 89 -19.45 -1.61 32.56
N PRO A 90 -19.00 -1.70 33.82
CA PRO A 90 -19.94 -1.83 34.93
C PRO A 90 -20.77 -0.56 35.09
N ASN A 91 -22.08 -0.71 35.19
CA ASN A 91 -22.99 0.38 35.53
C ASN A 91 -22.94 0.69 37.06
N GLU A 92 -23.68 1.70 37.50
CA GLU A 92 -23.76 2.11 38.93
C GLU A 92 -24.24 0.98 39.85
N GLN A 93 -24.89 -0.04 39.33
CA GLN A 93 -25.40 -1.22 40.05
C GLN A 93 -24.43 -2.40 40.00
N GLY A 94 -23.22 -2.25 39.37
CA GLY A 94 -22.23 -3.31 39.22
C GLY A 94 -22.55 -4.34 38.12
N GLN A 95 -23.56 -4.11 37.28
CA GLN A 95 -23.90 -4.98 36.16
C GLN A 95 -23.10 -4.55 34.95
N LEU A 96 -22.58 -5.53 34.18
CA LEU A 96 -21.87 -5.29 32.94
C LEU A 96 -22.86 -4.82 31.88
N GLN A 97 -22.62 -3.64 31.33
CA GLN A 97 -23.40 -3.05 30.26
C GLN A 97 -22.51 -2.77 29.04
N CYS A 98 -22.99 -3.12 27.83
CA CYS A 98 -22.36 -2.73 26.61
C CYS A 98 -22.63 -1.24 26.33
N TYR A 99 -21.58 -0.42 26.24
CA TYR A 99 -21.70 1.02 25.96
C TYR A 99 -21.36 1.39 24.52
N ALA A 100 -20.63 0.54 23.79
CA ALA A 100 -20.27 0.78 22.42
C ALA A 100 -20.06 -0.54 21.65
N THR A 101 -20.42 -0.56 20.38
CA THR A 101 -20.24 -1.71 19.50
C THR A 101 -19.57 -1.27 18.19
N MET A 102 -18.52 -1.97 17.81
CA MET A 102 -17.82 -1.75 16.54
C MET A 102 -17.77 -3.02 15.72
N GLN A 103 -18.33 -2.98 14.51
CA GLN A 103 -18.32 -4.10 13.58
C GLN A 103 -17.24 -3.90 12.49
N ILE A 104 -16.47 -4.94 12.22
CA ILE A 104 -15.51 -4.96 11.12
C ILE A 104 -16.24 -5.47 9.86
N ILE A 105 -16.38 -4.59 8.89
CA ILE A 105 -17.10 -4.85 7.62
C ILE A 105 -16.12 -5.04 6.45
N HIS A 106 -16.64 -5.41 5.29
CA HIS A 106 -15.86 -5.64 4.06
C HIS A 106 -14.96 -4.45 3.66
N ASP A 107 -15.38 -3.21 3.94
CA ASP A 107 -14.56 -2.01 3.66
C ASP A 107 -13.27 -1.94 4.51
N CYS A 108 -13.19 -2.75 5.56
CA CYS A 108 -12.00 -2.90 6.40
C CYS A 108 -11.02 -3.98 5.92
N SER A 109 -11.28 -4.64 4.77
CA SER A 109 -10.58 -5.84 4.31
C SER A 109 -9.19 -5.62 3.71
N ALA A 110 -8.74 -4.39 3.50
CA ALA A 110 -7.51 -4.01 2.76
C ALA A 110 -7.52 -4.34 1.24
N ILE A 111 -8.54 -5.01 0.70
CA ILE A 111 -8.59 -5.41 -0.71
C ILE A 111 -8.45 -4.21 -1.64
N LYS A 112 -9.15 -3.11 -1.34
CA LYS A 112 -9.06 -1.86 -2.10
C LYS A 112 -7.61 -1.37 -2.23
N GLN A 113 -6.86 -1.40 -1.15
CA GLN A 113 -5.47 -0.98 -1.10
C GLN A 113 -4.55 -1.94 -1.88
N ILE A 114 -4.82 -3.24 -1.80
CA ILE A 114 -4.09 -4.26 -2.56
C ILE A 114 -4.36 -4.10 -4.06
N MET A 115 -5.62 -3.86 -4.47
CA MET A 115 -5.97 -3.61 -5.87
C MET A 115 -5.34 -2.34 -6.41
N GLN A 116 -5.33 -1.26 -5.62
CA GLN A 116 -4.63 -0.03 -5.97
C GLN A 116 -3.13 -0.25 -6.13
N PHE A 117 -2.51 -1.02 -5.22
CA PHE A 117 -1.11 -1.38 -5.31
C PHE A 117 -0.80 -2.24 -6.53
N LEU A 118 -1.68 -3.21 -6.86
CA LEU A 118 -1.58 -4.00 -8.08
C LEU A 118 -1.59 -3.12 -9.33
N LEU A 119 -2.53 -2.18 -9.43
CA LEU A 119 -2.61 -1.24 -10.54
C LEU A 119 -1.30 -0.46 -10.70
N LEU A 120 -0.76 0.06 -9.60
CA LEU A 120 0.52 0.77 -9.63
C LEU A 120 1.68 -0.13 -10.08
N MET A 121 1.74 -1.38 -9.64
CA MET A 121 2.75 -2.34 -10.06
C MET A 121 2.65 -2.68 -11.56
N VAL A 122 1.44 -2.77 -12.10
CA VAL A 122 1.24 -2.98 -13.55
C VAL A 122 1.76 -1.80 -14.36
N LEU A 123 1.47 -0.57 -13.92
CA LEU A 123 1.89 0.67 -14.61
C LEU A 123 3.40 0.94 -14.50
N CYS A 124 4.08 0.47 -13.46
CA CYS A 124 5.50 0.67 -13.28
C CYS A 124 6.33 -0.14 -14.28
N SER A 125 7.51 0.38 -14.63
CA SER A 125 8.50 -0.35 -15.44
C SER A 125 9.23 -1.41 -14.61
N GLY A 126 9.62 -2.52 -15.24
CA GLY A 126 10.44 -3.55 -14.59
C GLY A 126 10.12 -4.98 -15.05
N LYS A 127 10.98 -5.93 -14.67
CA LYS A 127 10.82 -7.36 -15.01
C LYS A 127 9.61 -7.96 -14.26
N TRP A 128 8.73 -8.68 -14.95
CA TRP A 128 7.50 -9.27 -14.40
C TRP A 128 7.70 -10.12 -13.14
N TRP A 129 8.70 -10.98 -13.11
CA TRP A 129 9.01 -11.81 -11.95
C TRP A 129 9.35 -11.00 -10.70
N LYS A 130 10.13 -9.93 -10.86
CA LYS A 130 10.45 -9.04 -9.74
C LYS A 130 9.21 -8.30 -9.25
N LYS A 131 8.33 -7.88 -10.18
CA LYS A 131 7.04 -7.26 -9.84
C LYS A 131 6.14 -8.21 -9.06
N ALA A 132 6.03 -9.47 -9.50
CA ALA A 132 5.18 -10.48 -8.83
C ALA A 132 5.65 -10.74 -7.38
N ILE A 133 6.95 -10.97 -7.18
CA ILE A 133 7.52 -11.17 -5.84
C ILE A 133 7.31 -9.93 -4.97
N TYR A 134 7.58 -8.74 -5.53
CA TYR A 134 7.42 -7.49 -4.79
C TYR A 134 5.94 -7.20 -4.48
N PHE A 135 5.02 -7.53 -5.38
CA PHE A 135 3.59 -7.40 -5.17
C PHE A 135 3.12 -8.29 -3.99
N VAL A 136 3.55 -9.54 -3.93
CA VAL A 136 3.20 -10.44 -2.82
C VAL A 136 3.73 -9.89 -1.50
N GLY A 137 5.01 -9.51 -1.44
CA GLY A 137 5.61 -8.92 -0.23
C GLY A 137 4.95 -7.60 0.18
N GLY A 138 4.68 -6.71 -0.78
CA GLY A 138 4.00 -5.44 -0.53
C GLY A 138 2.55 -5.61 -0.09
N SER A 139 1.83 -6.60 -0.65
CA SER A 139 0.46 -6.93 -0.20
C SER A 139 0.45 -7.41 1.24
N LEU A 140 1.43 -8.22 1.65
CA LEU A 140 1.59 -8.63 3.05
C LEU A 140 1.81 -7.43 3.96
N VAL A 141 2.68 -6.50 3.58
CA VAL A 141 2.91 -5.25 4.33
C VAL A 141 1.61 -4.45 4.45
N ILE A 142 0.83 -4.31 3.36
CA ILE A 142 -0.47 -3.61 3.37
C ILE A 142 -1.43 -4.28 4.36
N VAL A 143 -1.52 -5.61 4.37
CA VAL A 143 -2.39 -6.36 5.31
C VAL A 143 -1.96 -6.14 6.75
N LEU A 144 -0.65 -6.19 7.05
CA LEU A 144 -0.13 -5.94 8.40
C LEU A 144 -0.45 -4.51 8.88
N PHE A 145 -0.24 -3.50 8.03
CA PHE A 145 -0.61 -2.13 8.35
C PHE A 145 -2.13 -1.95 8.51
N ASN A 146 -2.93 -2.70 7.76
CA ASN A 146 -4.38 -2.68 7.93
C ASN A 146 -4.81 -3.29 9.27
N ILE A 147 -4.20 -4.39 9.71
CA ILE A 147 -4.43 -4.98 11.03
C ILE A 147 -4.09 -3.97 12.14
N LEU A 148 -2.92 -3.31 12.03
CA LEU A 148 -2.53 -2.27 12.97
C LEU A 148 -3.53 -1.10 12.97
N ARG A 149 -3.99 -0.66 11.80
CA ARG A 149 -5.02 0.37 11.65
C ARG A 149 -6.32 -0.03 12.37
N ILE A 150 -6.79 -1.27 12.18
CA ILE A 150 -8.02 -1.77 12.83
C ILE A 150 -7.84 -1.78 14.33
N TYR A 151 -6.72 -2.28 14.84
CA TYR A 151 -6.41 -2.25 16.26
C TYR A 151 -6.50 -0.82 16.83
N LEU A 152 -5.77 0.14 16.23
CA LEU A 152 -5.73 1.52 16.71
C LEU A 152 -7.11 2.19 16.67
N LEU A 153 -7.89 1.95 15.62
CA LEU A 153 -9.25 2.50 15.50
C LEU A 153 -10.21 1.86 16.50
N THR A 154 -10.09 0.55 16.75
CA THR A 154 -10.93 -0.18 17.69
C THR A 154 -10.65 0.25 19.13
N ASP A 155 -9.38 0.37 19.50
CA ASP A 155 -8.96 0.84 20.80
C ASP A 155 -9.41 2.30 21.05
N LEU A 156 -9.20 3.18 20.07
CA LEU A 156 -9.69 4.56 20.13
C LEU A 156 -11.21 4.65 20.25
N PHE A 157 -11.95 3.80 19.51
CA PHE A 157 -13.40 3.77 19.56
C PHE A 157 -13.91 3.36 20.94
N GLY A 158 -13.26 2.38 21.56
CA GLY A 158 -13.60 1.98 22.92
C GLY A 158 -13.36 3.08 23.95
N HIS A 159 -12.32 3.90 23.79
CA HIS A 159 -12.04 5.02 24.69
C HIS A 159 -12.93 6.24 24.42
N ASN A 160 -13.16 6.57 23.15
CA ASN A 160 -13.95 7.73 22.75
C ASN A 160 -14.69 7.51 21.41
N PRO A 161 -15.91 6.94 21.45
CA PRO A 161 -16.69 6.66 20.25
C PRO A 161 -16.99 7.91 19.40
N LEU A 162 -17.09 9.09 20.01
CA LEU A 162 -17.45 10.34 19.32
C LEU A 162 -16.34 10.84 18.37
N GLN A 163 -15.09 10.52 18.66
CA GLN A 163 -13.94 10.93 17.85
C GLN A 163 -13.60 9.94 16.74
N PHE A 164 -14.23 8.77 16.72
CA PHE A 164 -13.94 7.69 15.77
C PHE A 164 -14.00 8.16 14.32
N GLN A 165 -15.06 8.85 13.91
CA GLN A 165 -15.24 9.29 12.52
C GLN A 165 -14.12 10.22 12.07
N TYR A 166 -13.69 11.13 12.94
CA TYR A 166 -12.56 12.03 12.64
C TYR A 166 -11.26 11.24 12.39
N TYR A 167 -10.88 10.35 13.31
CA TYR A 167 -9.64 9.57 13.16
C TYR A 167 -9.71 8.57 12.02
N HIS A 168 -10.89 7.98 11.77
CA HIS A 168 -11.09 7.07 10.66
C HIS A 168 -10.86 7.76 9.32
N ASP A 169 -11.43 8.94 9.11
CA ASP A 169 -11.40 9.63 7.81
C ASP A 169 -10.12 10.43 7.59
N TRP A 170 -9.66 11.16 8.62
CA TRP A 170 -8.55 12.10 8.48
C TRP A 170 -7.18 11.54 8.85
N VAL A 171 -7.12 10.45 9.59
CA VAL A 171 -5.85 9.86 10.01
C VAL A 171 -5.66 8.49 9.38
N ALA A 172 -6.59 7.56 9.61
CA ALA A 172 -6.40 6.18 9.24
C ALA A 172 -6.44 5.93 7.71
N ARG A 173 -7.30 6.65 6.98
CA ARG A 173 -7.34 6.56 5.50
C ARG A 173 -6.06 7.13 4.85
N PRO A 174 -5.61 8.35 5.18
CA PRO A 174 -4.38 8.90 4.62
C PRO A 174 -3.12 8.06 4.90
N ILE A 175 -3.00 7.47 6.09
CA ILE A 175 -1.88 6.59 6.44
C ILE A 175 -1.75 5.43 5.45
N MET A 176 -2.86 4.81 5.04
CA MET A 176 -2.83 3.70 4.08
C MET A 176 -2.31 4.14 2.70
N TYR A 177 -2.64 5.36 2.25
CA TYR A 177 -2.08 5.92 1.02
C TYR A 177 -0.58 6.20 1.15
N VAL A 178 -0.11 6.66 2.32
CA VAL A 178 1.33 6.85 2.60
C VAL A 178 2.07 5.51 2.54
N VAL A 179 1.50 4.43 3.06
CA VAL A 179 2.09 3.08 2.97
C VAL A 179 2.23 2.64 1.51
N ILE A 180 1.18 2.79 0.69
CA ILE A 180 1.21 2.45 -0.74
C ILE A 180 2.26 3.31 -1.47
N PHE A 181 2.32 4.61 -1.18
CA PHE A 181 3.32 5.51 -1.74
C PHE A 181 4.74 5.12 -1.35
N ALA A 182 4.98 4.75 -0.09
CA ALA A 182 6.29 4.30 0.37
C ALA A 182 6.73 3.02 -0.35
N LEU A 183 5.83 2.03 -0.49
CA LEU A 183 6.10 0.82 -1.26
C LEU A 183 6.42 1.14 -2.73
N TRP A 184 5.66 2.03 -3.36
CA TRP A 184 5.95 2.48 -4.72
C TRP A 184 7.32 3.17 -4.81
N ALA A 185 7.66 4.07 -3.88
CA ALA A 185 8.94 4.78 -3.87
C ALA A 185 10.12 3.81 -3.73
N VAL A 186 10.01 2.80 -2.86
CA VAL A 186 11.00 1.73 -2.71
C VAL A 186 11.16 0.96 -4.02
N TRP A 187 10.04 0.61 -4.69
CA TRP A 187 10.12 -0.06 -6.00
C TRP A 187 10.89 0.77 -7.01
N ILE A 188 10.54 2.03 -7.17
CA ILE A 188 11.21 2.94 -8.13
C ILE A 188 12.70 3.06 -7.82
N GLN A 189 13.05 3.24 -6.55
CA GLN A 189 14.43 3.48 -6.14
C GLN A 189 15.33 2.25 -6.35
N PHE A 190 14.85 1.06 -6.02
CA PHE A 190 15.70 -0.13 -6.00
C PHE A 190 15.55 -1.04 -7.21
N PHE A 191 14.40 -1.04 -7.88
CA PHE A 191 14.10 -2.02 -8.93
C PHE A 191 13.87 -1.41 -10.33
N ALA A 192 13.21 -0.25 -10.41
CA ALA A 192 12.87 0.33 -11.72
C ALA A 192 14.08 0.96 -12.42
N TYR A 193 15.06 1.48 -11.68
CA TYR A 193 16.24 2.16 -12.22
C TYR A 193 17.55 1.39 -12.00
N SER A 194 17.51 0.13 -11.59
CA SER A 194 18.70 -0.73 -11.61
C SER A 194 19.18 -0.83 -13.05
N LYS A 195 20.33 -0.21 -13.35
CA LYS A 195 21.00 -0.35 -14.65
C LYS A 195 21.13 -1.83 -14.96
N PRO A 196 20.88 -2.27 -16.23
CA PRO A 196 21.43 -3.53 -16.69
C PRO A 196 22.94 -3.46 -16.44
N LYS A 197 23.51 -4.45 -15.79
CA LYS A 197 24.95 -4.68 -15.88
C LYS A 197 25.22 -4.85 -17.36
N ASP A 198 25.93 -3.90 -17.93
CA ASP A 198 26.49 -4.05 -19.27
C ASP A 198 27.50 -5.20 -19.20
N ASP A 199 27.01 -6.42 -19.36
CA ASP A 199 27.82 -7.56 -19.75
C ASP A 199 28.11 -7.40 -21.24
N CYS A 200 28.84 -6.34 -21.55
CA CYS A 200 29.54 -6.26 -22.83
C CYS A 200 30.87 -6.98 -22.60
N PRO A 201 31.10 -8.17 -23.18
CA PRO A 201 32.44 -8.73 -23.24
C PRO A 201 33.26 -7.73 -24.04
N GLN A 202 34.23 -7.12 -23.41
CA GLN A 202 35.30 -6.43 -24.16
C GLN A 202 36.04 -7.51 -24.98
N ASP A 203 35.59 -7.65 -26.23
CA ASP A 203 36.36 -8.36 -27.24
C ASP A 203 37.68 -7.58 -27.44
N LYS A 204 38.66 -7.99 -26.64
CA LYS A 204 40.07 -7.63 -26.89
C LYS A 204 40.52 -8.36 -28.15
N ARG A 205 40.02 -7.97 -29.30
CA ARG A 205 40.70 -8.23 -30.54
C ARG A 205 41.87 -7.28 -30.62
N SER A 206 43.00 -7.74 -30.12
CA SER A 206 44.32 -7.25 -30.48
C SER A 206 44.43 -7.31 -32.00
N LEU A 207 44.43 -6.16 -32.64
CA LEU A 207 44.88 -6.04 -34.04
C LEU A 207 46.32 -6.58 -34.13
N PRO A 208 46.60 -7.53 -35.02
CA PRO A 208 47.98 -7.90 -35.27
C PRO A 208 48.67 -6.72 -35.96
N SER A 209 49.80 -6.31 -35.41
CA SER A 209 50.73 -5.40 -36.07
C SER A 209 51.16 -6.01 -37.38
N SER A 210 50.72 -5.41 -38.48
CA SER A 210 51.29 -5.73 -39.82
C SER A 210 52.67 -5.17 -39.89
N ASP A 211 53.68 -6.06 -39.77
CA ASP A 211 55.04 -5.83 -40.26
C ASP A 211 54.98 -5.66 -41.76
N LEU A 212 55.22 -4.46 -42.24
CA LEU A 212 55.55 -4.18 -43.64
C LEU A 212 57.02 -4.45 -43.84
N PRO A 213 57.38 -5.39 -44.70
CA PRO A 213 58.79 -5.48 -45.16
C PRO A 213 59.10 -4.32 -46.09
N MET A 214 60.15 -3.59 -45.82
CA MET A 214 60.80 -2.70 -46.77
C MET A 214 61.44 -3.56 -47.84
N ALA A 215 61.08 -3.33 -49.11
CA ALA A 215 61.76 -3.83 -50.27
C ALA A 215 62.65 -2.72 -50.83
N ASP A 216 63.85 -3.13 -51.23
CA ASP A 216 64.92 -2.38 -51.87
C ASP A 216 64.51 -1.65 -53.14
#